data_9b6b849f9e603596ab3b6ada1782039a
#
_entry.id   9b6b849f9e603596ab3b6ada1782039a
#
_cell.length_a   1.000
_cell.length_b   1.000
_cell.length_c   1.000
_cell.angle_alpha   90.00
_cell.angle_beta   90.00
_cell.angle_gamma   90.00
#
_symmetry.space_group_name_H-M   'P 1'
#
loop_
_entity.id
_entity.type
_entity.pdbx_description
1 polymer ?
#
loop_
_entity_poly.entity_id
_entity_poly.type
_entity_poly.pdbx_seq_one_letter_code
_entity_poly.pdbx_strand_id
1 'polypeptide(L)'
;MQLFDGTTTITLPDDLEWVDEYDWDAVRQDVQPLIGGAIVVSENLVTAGRPFTLVSGENVWVTKIVLDQIYTMLNVVDKQMTLTLPDARTFTVMFNRDGEKPIEAKPVWRKTVQLAADYYTLTIKLMEV
;
A
#
# COMPACT_ATOMS: atom_id res chain seq x y z
N MET A 1 -10.75 5.42 -5.76
CA MET A 1 -9.37 5.52 -5.21
C MET A 1 -8.43 5.99 -6.29
N GLN A 2 -7.50 6.86 -5.98
CA GLN A 2 -6.56 7.41 -6.96
C GLN A 2 -5.14 7.41 -6.40
N LEU A 3 -4.18 7.15 -7.28
CA LEU A 3 -2.76 7.23 -6.98
C LEU A 3 -2.13 8.27 -7.93
N PHE A 4 -1.61 9.36 -7.37
CA PHE A 4 -1.07 10.50 -8.13
C PHE A 4 0.41 10.69 -7.84
N ASP A 5 1.22 10.77 -8.88
CA ASP A 5 2.69 10.88 -8.75
C ASP A 5 3.25 12.29 -9.01
N GLY A 6 2.39 13.29 -9.14
CA GLY A 6 2.77 14.65 -9.50
C GLY A 6 2.52 14.99 -10.97
N THR A 7 2.42 14.01 -11.85
CA THR A 7 2.14 14.18 -13.28
C THR A 7 1.05 13.26 -13.80
N THR A 8 1.01 12.01 -13.32
CA THR A 8 0.07 10.99 -13.77
C THR A 8 -0.84 10.56 -12.64
N THR A 9 -2.15 10.53 -12.89
CA THR A 9 -3.15 10.00 -11.97
C THR A 9 -3.59 8.62 -12.46
N ILE A 10 -3.47 7.62 -11.59
CA ILE A 10 -3.98 6.27 -11.83
C ILE A 10 -5.25 6.10 -11.02
N THR A 11 -6.35 5.74 -11.70
CA THR A 11 -7.61 5.41 -11.03
C THR A 11 -7.60 3.92 -10.68
N LEU A 12 -7.71 3.64 -9.39
CA LEU A 12 -7.82 2.27 -8.86
C LEU A 12 -9.27 1.97 -8.48
N PRO A 13 -9.67 0.69 -8.47
CA PRO A 13 -10.98 0.30 -7.97
C PRO A 13 -11.18 0.74 -6.52
N ASP A 14 -12.39 1.21 -6.19
CA ASP A 14 -12.74 1.58 -4.82
C ASP A 14 -12.96 0.37 -3.91
N ASP A 15 -13.06 -0.82 -4.51
CA ASP A 15 -13.29 -2.09 -3.81
C ASP A 15 -12.00 -2.79 -3.36
N LEU A 16 -10.84 -2.14 -3.52
CA LEU A 16 -9.60 -2.65 -2.94
C LEU A 16 -9.68 -2.58 -1.42
N GLU A 17 -9.43 -3.71 -0.76
CA GLU A 17 -9.44 -3.79 0.70
C GLU A 17 -8.09 -3.35 1.27
N TRP A 18 -8.13 -2.46 2.24
CA TRP A 18 -6.97 -2.09 3.04
C TRP A 18 -6.90 -3.03 4.25
N VAL A 19 -6.20 -4.14 4.10
CA VAL A 19 -6.25 -5.25 5.06
C VAL A 19 -5.53 -4.96 6.38
N ASP A 20 -4.59 -4.04 6.40
CA ASP A 20 -3.79 -3.70 7.58
C ASP A 20 -4.09 -2.30 8.15
N GLU A 21 -5.27 -1.74 7.83
CA GLU A 21 -5.68 -0.41 8.30
C GLU A 21 -5.62 -0.27 9.82
N TYR A 22 -6.02 -1.29 10.54
CA TYR A 22 -6.11 -1.30 12.00
C TYR A 22 -5.01 -2.10 12.70
N ASP A 23 -4.06 -2.62 11.95
CA ASP A 23 -2.94 -3.40 12.48
C ASP A 23 -1.76 -2.50 12.92
N TRP A 24 -1.89 -1.19 12.75
CA TRP A 24 -0.85 -0.23 13.07
C TRP A 24 -1.38 0.89 13.95
N ASP A 25 -0.59 1.30 14.92
CA ASP A 25 -0.83 2.50 15.71
C ASP A 25 0.41 3.39 15.74
N ALA A 26 0.19 4.66 16.06
CA ALA A 26 1.26 5.67 16.02
C ALA A 26 2.09 5.69 17.29
N VAL A 27 1.67 5.00 18.35
CA VAL A 27 2.35 5.04 19.65
C VAL A 27 3.29 3.84 19.77
N ARG A 28 4.54 4.10 20.06
CA ARG A 28 5.51 3.07 20.44
C ARG A 28 5.78 3.18 21.92
N GLN A 29 5.75 2.04 22.59
CA GLN A 29 5.88 1.93 24.04
C GLN A 29 7.06 1.03 24.40
N ASP A 30 7.85 1.47 25.38
CA ASP A 30 8.86 0.65 26.03
C ASP A 30 8.52 0.56 27.53
N VAL A 31 8.50 -0.65 28.04
CA VAL A 31 8.16 -0.94 29.44
C VAL A 31 9.36 -1.57 30.11
N GLN A 32 9.87 -0.94 31.19
CA GLN A 32 11.00 -1.46 31.93
C GLN A 32 10.57 -1.79 33.38
N PRO A 33 10.71 -3.06 33.81
CA PRO A 33 10.44 -3.42 35.21
C PRO A 33 11.56 -2.92 36.13
N LEU A 34 11.19 -2.42 37.30
CA LEU A 34 12.11 -2.03 38.37
C LEU A 34 12.19 -3.12 39.44
N ILE A 35 13.30 -3.10 40.22
CA ILE A 35 13.54 -4.08 41.26
C ILE A 35 12.46 -4.04 42.36
N GLY A 36 11.85 -2.90 42.63
CA GLY A 36 10.78 -2.74 43.61
C GLY A 36 9.38 -3.20 43.18
N GLY A 37 9.24 -3.81 42.00
CA GLY A 37 7.95 -4.22 41.47
C GLY A 37 7.19 -3.17 40.70
N ALA A 38 7.69 -1.95 40.61
CA ALA A 38 7.17 -0.89 39.76
C ALA A 38 7.64 -1.06 38.31
N ILE A 39 7.01 -0.34 37.38
CA ILE A 39 7.42 -0.30 35.99
C ILE A 39 7.64 1.14 35.55
N VAL A 40 8.57 1.34 34.63
CA VAL A 40 8.75 2.61 33.90
C VAL A 40 8.22 2.41 32.47
N VAL A 41 7.31 3.28 32.06
CA VAL A 41 6.70 3.28 30.72
C VAL A 41 7.19 4.51 29.97
N SER A 42 7.80 4.27 28.80
CA SER A 42 8.21 5.32 27.88
C SER A 42 7.42 5.18 26.58
N GLU A 43 6.81 6.26 26.11
CA GLU A 43 6.01 6.27 24.90
C GLU A 43 6.49 7.36 23.95
N ASN A 44 6.51 7.03 22.66
CA ASN A 44 6.85 7.95 21.58
C ASN A 44 5.85 7.83 20.44
N LEU A 45 5.62 8.95 19.77
CA LEU A 45 4.78 9.01 18.59
C LEU A 45 5.63 8.75 17.34
N VAL A 46 5.16 7.80 16.50
CA VAL A 46 5.74 7.53 15.19
C VAL A 46 4.96 8.31 14.15
N THR A 47 5.63 9.12 13.34
CA THR A 47 5.01 10.05 12.38
C THR A 47 4.96 9.53 10.96
N ALA A 48 5.61 8.41 10.67
CA ALA A 48 5.69 7.84 9.32
C ALA A 48 5.82 6.32 9.39
N GLY A 49 5.69 5.65 8.23
CA GLY A 49 5.88 4.21 8.12
C GLY A 49 4.60 3.39 8.26
N ARG A 50 3.42 4.02 8.31
CA ARG A 50 2.16 3.30 8.32
C ARG A 50 2.03 2.46 7.06
N PRO A 51 1.79 1.14 7.16
CA PRO A 51 1.68 0.28 6.00
C PRO A 51 0.30 0.40 5.32
N PHE A 52 0.29 0.25 4.01
CA PHE A 52 -0.91 0.17 3.19
C PHE A 52 -0.83 -1.08 2.33
N THR A 53 -1.49 -2.14 2.73
CA THR A 53 -1.64 -3.34 1.91
C THR A 53 -3.03 -3.35 1.30
N LEU A 54 -3.11 -3.05 -0.01
CA LEU A 54 -4.35 -3.01 -0.75
C LEU A 54 -4.49 -4.29 -1.57
N VAL A 55 -5.56 -5.02 -1.34
CA VAL A 55 -5.81 -6.33 -1.95
C VAL A 55 -7.11 -6.30 -2.73
N SER A 56 -7.07 -6.76 -3.98
CA SER A 56 -8.27 -6.87 -4.82
C SER A 56 -9.10 -8.13 -4.52
N GLY A 57 -8.48 -9.17 -3.95
CA GLY A 57 -9.13 -10.46 -3.85
C GLY A 57 -9.40 -11.09 -5.22
N GLU A 58 -10.37 -12.02 -5.28
CA GLU A 58 -10.73 -12.71 -6.53
C GLU A 58 -11.83 -11.99 -7.33
N ASN A 59 -12.53 -11.05 -6.73
CA ASN A 59 -13.72 -10.43 -7.28
C ASN A 59 -13.52 -9.01 -7.82
N VAL A 60 -12.37 -8.41 -7.57
CA VAL A 60 -12.03 -7.06 -8.05
C VAL A 60 -10.84 -7.16 -9.01
N TRP A 61 -10.99 -6.57 -10.17
CA TRP A 61 -10.02 -6.71 -11.25
C TRP A 61 -9.55 -5.35 -11.76
N VAL A 62 -8.29 -5.29 -12.17
CA VAL A 62 -7.71 -4.14 -12.87
C VAL A 62 -7.26 -4.55 -14.27
N THR A 63 -7.28 -3.61 -15.20
CA THR A 63 -6.81 -3.87 -16.56
C THR A 63 -5.28 -3.86 -16.62
N LYS A 64 -4.72 -4.50 -17.65
CA LYS A 64 -3.28 -4.48 -17.89
C LYS A 64 -2.74 -3.06 -18.09
N ILE A 65 -3.51 -2.15 -18.68
CA ILE A 65 -3.12 -0.75 -18.85
C ILE A 65 -2.82 -0.10 -17.50
N VAL A 66 -3.72 -0.25 -16.54
CA VAL A 66 -3.55 0.28 -15.17
C VAL A 66 -2.33 -0.36 -14.49
N LEU A 67 -2.18 -1.67 -14.63
CA LEU A 67 -1.05 -2.39 -14.07
C LEU A 67 0.28 -1.91 -14.63
N ASP A 68 0.38 -1.69 -15.94
CA ASP A 68 1.59 -1.19 -16.59
C ASP A 68 1.94 0.24 -16.13
N GLN A 69 0.95 1.09 -15.91
CA GLN A 69 1.15 2.42 -15.33
C GLN A 69 1.72 2.34 -13.91
N ILE A 70 1.21 1.44 -13.09
CA ILE A 70 1.72 1.22 -11.73
C ILE A 70 3.17 0.72 -11.77
N TYR A 71 3.50 -0.22 -12.66
CA TYR A 71 4.87 -0.70 -12.84
C TYR A 71 5.83 0.38 -13.35
N THR A 72 5.36 1.30 -14.16
CA THR A 72 6.17 2.45 -14.57
C THR A 72 6.56 3.32 -13.38
N MET A 73 5.64 3.55 -12.46
CA MET A 73 5.94 4.26 -11.21
C MET A 73 6.85 3.45 -10.29
N LEU A 74 6.67 2.13 -10.24
CA LEU A 74 7.46 1.22 -9.40
C LEU A 74 8.95 1.26 -9.74
N ASN A 75 9.30 1.45 -11.00
CA ASN A 75 10.67 1.42 -11.49
C ASN A 75 11.41 2.76 -11.32
N VAL A 76 10.85 3.70 -10.60
CA VAL A 76 11.48 4.99 -10.27
C VAL A 76 11.97 4.96 -8.82
N VAL A 77 13.23 5.35 -8.61
CA VAL A 77 13.83 5.46 -7.27
C VAL A 77 13.21 6.61 -6.50
N ASP A 78 12.95 6.42 -5.21
CA ASP A 78 12.41 7.43 -4.29
C ASP A 78 11.10 8.06 -4.74
N LYS A 79 10.28 7.32 -5.49
CA LYS A 79 9.00 7.81 -5.97
C LYS A 79 8.01 7.97 -4.82
N GLN A 80 7.64 9.21 -4.56
CA GLN A 80 6.56 9.55 -3.63
C GLN A 80 5.28 9.84 -4.41
N MET A 81 4.17 9.37 -3.88
CA MET A 81 2.86 9.47 -4.52
C MET A 81 1.82 9.93 -3.50
N THR A 82 0.73 10.50 -4.00
CA THR A 82 -0.42 10.83 -3.18
C THR A 82 -1.50 9.79 -3.40
N LEU A 83 -1.84 9.05 -2.35
CA LEU A 83 -2.95 8.11 -2.35
C LEU A 83 -4.21 8.82 -1.85
N THR A 84 -5.26 8.84 -2.65
CA THR A 84 -6.57 9.37 -2.28
C THR A 84 -7.55 8.22 -2.14
N LEU A 85 -8.08 8.04 -0.93
CA LEU A 85 -9.07 7.01 -0.64
C LEU A 85 -10.49 7.46 -1.07
N PRO A 86 -11.44 6.52 -1.21
CA PRO A 86 -12.81 6.87 -1.60
C PRO A 86 -13.53 7.83 -0.63
N ASP A 87 -13.11 7.85 0.64
CA ASP A 87 -13.63 8.75 1.67
C ASP A 87 -12.93 10.13 1.71
N ALA A 88 -12.14 10.46 0.69
CA ALA A 88 -11.39 11.71 0.51
C ALA A 88 -10.16 11.87 1.43
N ARG A 89 -9.80 10.88 2.25
CA ARG A 89 -8.53 10.90 2.97
C ARG A 89 -7.36 10.78 1.99
N THR A 90 -6.32 11.60 2.19
CA THR A 90 -5.12 11.61 1.37
C THR A 90 -3.88 11.27 2.19
N PHE A 91 -2.97 10.52 1.59
CA PHE A 91 -1.71 10.12 2.22
C PHE A 91 -0.57 10.26 1.24
N THR A 92 0.58 10.73 1.72
CA THR A 92 1.82 10.68 0.94
C THR A 92 2.46 9.32 1.17
N VAL A 93 2.61 8.54 0.12
CA VAL A 93 3.05 7.14 0.19
C VAL A 93 4.18 6.86 -0.78
N MET A 94 4.92 5.81 -0.50
CA MET A 94 5.86 5.20 -1.45
C MET A 94 5.72 3.69 -1.43
N PHE A 95 6.25 3.00 -2.44
CA PHE A 95 6.21 1.55 -2.47
C PHE A 95 7.00 0.96 -1.32
N ASN A 96 6.40 -0.01 -0.63
CA ASN A 96 7.07 -0.76 0.43
C ASN A 96 7.82 -1.94 -0.18
N ARG A 97 9.14 -1.88 -0.16
CA ARG A 97 10.03 -2.91 -0.71
C ARG A 97 10.68 -3.77 0.37
N ASP A 98 10.29 -3.55 1.62
CA ASP A 98 10.86 -4.27 2.75
C ASP A 98 10.33 -5.71 2.80
N GLY A 99 11.22 -6.65 2.53
CA GLY A 99 11.00 -8.08 2.65
C GLY A 99 10.29 -8.75 1.47
N GLU A 100 9.35 -8.10 0.80
CA GLU A 100 8.54 -8.69 -0.27
C GLU A 100 8.41 -7.76 -1.47
N LYS A 101 7.87 -8.31 -2.56
CA LYS A 101 7.54 -7.50 -3.73
C LYS A 101 6.43 -6.51 -3.40
N PRO A 102 6.56 -5.23 -3.76
CA PRO A 102 5.54 -4.22 -3.50
C PRO A 102 4.27 -4.41 -4.33
N ILE A 103 4.35 -5.10 -5.46
CA ILE A 103 3.21 -5.40 -6.31
C ILE A 103 3.19 -6.88 -6.64
N GLU A 104 2.04 -7.51 -6.41
CA GLU A 104 1.74 -8.85 -6.86
C GLU A 104 0.52 -8.79 -7.76
N ALA A 105 0.62 -9.35 -8.95
CA ALA A 105 -0.47 -9.38 -9.91
C ALA A 105 -0.56 -10.76 -10.55
N LYS A 106 -1.79 -11.25 -10.73
CA LYS A 106 -2.07 -12.52 -11.40
C LYS A 106 -3.14 -12.30 -12.48
N PRO A 107 -2.96 -12.84 -13.70
CA PRO A 107 -3.99 -12.76 -14.72
C PRO A 107 -5.23 -13.55 -14.29
N VAL A 108 -6.40 -13.02 -14.60
CA VAL A 108 -7.68 -13.70 -14.36
C VAL A 108 -7.82 -14.90 -15.27
N TRP A 109 -7.39 -14.76 -16.51
CA TRP A 109 -7.37 -15.84 -17.49
C TRP A 109 -5.96 -16.21 -17.92
N ARG A 110 -5.73 -17.51 -18.10
CA ARG A 110 -4.43 -18.02 -18.53
C ARG A 110 -4.21 -17.74 -20.00
N LYS A 111 -3.18 -16.92 -20.28
CA LYS A 111 -2.64 -16.65 -21.62
C LYS A 111 -1.13 -16.44 -21.51
N THR A 112 -0.40 -16.79 -22.54
CA THR A 112 1.04 -16.50 -22.62
C THR A 112 1.28 -14.99 -22.75
N VAL A 113 0.47 -14.33 -23.57
CA VAL A 113 0.52 -12.88 -23.80
C VAL A 113 -0.84 -12.29 -23.46
N GLN A 114 -0.87 -11.36 -22.52
CA GLN A 114 -2.09 -10.64 -22.14
C GLN A 114 -2.26 -9.39 -23.00
N LEU A 115 -3.49 -9.09 -23.35
CA LEU A 115 -3.87 -7.88 -24.08
C LEU A 115 -4.11 -6.72 -23.09
N ALA A 116 -4.09 -5.49 -23.61
CA ALA A 116 -4.26 -4.28 -22.77
C ALA A 116 -5.59 -4.24 -22.01
N ALA A 117 -6.64 -4.86 -22.54
CA ALA A 117 -7.97 -4.93 -21.90
C ALA A 117 -8.16 -6.16 -21.01
N ASP A 118 -7.17 -7.04 -20.91
CA ASP A 118 -7.25 -8.22 -20.04
C ASP A 118 -7.12 -7.82 -18.56
N TYR A 119 -7.76 -8.60 -17.70
CA TYR A 119 -7.88 -8.31 -16.29
C TYR A 119 -6.86 -9.06 -15.43
N TYR A 120 -6.48 -8.41 -14.33
CA TYR A 120 -5.58 -8.96 -13.32
C TYR A 120 -6.16 -8.77 -11.93
N THR A 121 -5.88 -9.70 -11.03
CA THR A 121 -6.00 -9.47 -9.59
C THR A 121 -4.72 -8.81 -9.10
N LEU A 122 -4.82 -7.97 -8.07
CA LEU A 122 -3.73 -7.07 -7.67
C LEU A 122 -3.59 -7.02 -6.15
N THR A 123 -2.35 -7.03 -5.70
CA THR A 123 -1.97 -6.66 -4.33
C THR A 123 -0.90 -5.59 -4.40
N ILE A 124 -1.14 -4.45 -3.76
CA ILE A 124 -0.18 -3.33 -3.70
C ILE A 124 0.23 -3.12 -2.25
N LYS A 125 1.53 -2.99 -2.01
CA LYS A 125 2.10 -2.67 -0.70
C LYS A 125 2.77 -1.31 -0.75
N LEU A 126 2.25 -0.39 0.02
CA LEU A 126 2.73 0.98 0.16
C LEU A 126 3.07 1.27 1.62
N MET A 127 3.77 2.36 1.88
CA MET A 127 3.96 2.91 3.22
C MET A 127 3.86 4.42 3.20
N GLU A 128 3.33 4.98 4.26
CA GLU A 128 3.26 6.41 4.48
C GLU A 128 4.65 6.98 4.80
N VAL A 129 4.96 8.09 4.19
CA VAL A 129 6.23 8.80 4.40
C VAL A 129 6.04 10.23 4.90
#